data_42662dc371d0118008ae999db786ab43
#
_entry.id   42662dc371d0118008ae999db786ab43
#
_cell.length_a   1.000
_cell.length_b   1.000
_cell.length_c   1.000
_cell.angle_alpha   90.00
_cell.angle_beta   90.00
_cell.angle_gamma   90.00
#
_symmetry.space_group_name_H-M   'P 1'
#
loop_
_entity.id
_entity.type
_entity.pdbx_description
1 polymer ?
#
loop_
_entity_poly.entity_id
_entity_poly.type
_entity_poly.pdbx_seq_one_letter_code
_entity_poly.pdbx_strand_id
1 'polypeptide(L)'
;MLKIGDKEFQSRLFTGTGKFSNSRLMAEAIQVSGSQLATMALKRVDVNDQQDDILQPLIHAGVNLLPNTSGAKNAKDAVFAAQLAREALGTNWVKLEIHPDPKYLMPDPIETLAAAEQLVRDGFIVLPYCHADPVLCKRLEEVGCAAVMPLGAPIGSNKGIASHDFLEIIIGQANVPVVVDAGIGAPSHAARAMEMGADAVLVNTAIAAASNPVAMAKAFKMAVESGRMAYEAGLAGKVSHAVASSPLTAFLDEL
;
A
#
# COMPACT_ATOMS: atom_id res chain seq x y z
N MET A 1 7.65 11.18 -10.01
CA MET A 1 8.15 9.90 -9.45
C MET A 1 7.83 9.85 -7.96
N LEU A 2 7.65 8.66 -7.40
CA LEU A 2 7.47 8.43 -5.96
C LEU A 2 8.80 7.97 -5.37
N LYS A 3 9.29 8.67 -4.35
CA LYS A 3 10.51 8.28 -3.63
C LYS A 3 10.13 7.74 -2.25
N ILE A 4 10.62 6.54 -1.92
CA ILE A 4 10.52 5.93 -0.59
C ILE A 4 11.92 5.44 -0.20
N GLY A 5 12.44 5.89 0.92
CA GLY A 5 13.78 5.53 1.36
C GLY A 5 14.83 5.85 0.29
N ASP A 6 15.56 4.82 -0.12
CA ASP A 6 16.64 4.90 -1.12
C ASP A 6 16.19 4.57 -2.56
N LYS A 7 14.89 4.34 -2.80
CA LYS A 7 14.35 3.93 -4.11
C LYS A 7 13.35 4.91 -4.68
N GLU A 8 13.29 4.93 -6.01
CA GLU A 8 12.31 5.68 -6.79
C GLU A 8 11.41 4.74 -7.60
N PHE A 9 10.11 5.06 -7.61
CA PHE A 9 9.08 4.25 -8.24
C PHE A 9 8.30 5.07 -9.27
N GLN A 10 8.11 4.49 -10.45
CA GLN A 10 7.19 5.02 -11.48
C GLN A 10 5.74 4.64 -11.13
N SER A 11 5.56 3.41 -10.69
CA SER A 11 4.26 2.89 -10.29
C SER A 11 3.91 3.29 -8.86
N ARG A 12 2.65 3.68 -8.66
CA ARG A 12 2.04 3.92 -7.35
C ARG A 12 1.13 2.77 -6.91
N LEU A 13 1.10 1.69 -7.69
CA LEU A 13 0.46 0.43 -7.33
C LEU A 13 1.51 -0.55 -6.82
N PHE A 14 1.44 -0.91 -5.55
CA PHE A 14 2.21 -1.98 -4.95
C PHE A 14 1.33 -3.21 -4.79
N THR A 15 1.94 -4.39 -4.80
CA THR A 15 1.20 -5.65 -4.78
C THR A 15 1.72 -6.57 -3.68
N GLY A 16 0.97 -7.63 -3.42
CA GLY A 16 1.41 -8.74 -2.58
C GLY A 16 1.45 -10.04 -3.37
N THR A 17 2.14 -11.04 -2.85
CA THR A 17 2.32 -12.36 -3.48
C THR A 17 1.32 -13.41 -2.96
N GLY A 18 0.54 -13.06 -1.96
CA GLY A 18 -0.36 -14.02 -1.29
C GLY A 18 -1.66 -14.29 -2.06
N LYS A 19 -2.27 -15.46 -1.79
CA LYS A 19 -3.60 -15.89 -2.26
C LYS A 19 -3.76 -16.18 -3.75
N PHE A 20 -2.75 -16.04 -4.58
CA PHE A 20 -2.80 -16.54 -5.95
C PHE A 20 -2.90 -18.06 -5.98
N SER A 21 -3.60 -18.60 -6.98
CA SER A 21 -3.77 -20.05 -7.15
C SER A 21 -2.48 -20.77 -7.54
N ASN A 22 -1.57 -20.06 -8.19
CA ASN A 22 -0.22 -20.54 -8.55
C ASN A 22 0.73 -19.37 -8.80
N SER A 23 2.02 -19.64 -8.79
CA SER A 23 3.12 -18.68 -8.97
C SER A 23 3.18 -18.05 -10.37
N ARG A 24 2.84 -18.80 -11.41
CA ARG A 24 2.80 -18.28 -12.78
C ARG A 24 1.75 -17.17 -12.91
N LEU A 25 0.55 -17.41 -12.40
CA LEU A 25 -0.54 -16.42 -12.44
C LEU A 25 -0.20 -15.18 -11.59
N MET A 26 0.46 -15.39 -10.44
CA MET A 26 0.99 -14.32 -9.61
C MET A 26 1.97 -13.45 -10.39
N ALA A 27 2.98 -14.05 -11.01
CA ALA A 27 4.00 -13.33 -11.77
C ALA A 27 3.39 -12.53 -12.94
N GLU A 28 2.48 -13.14 -13.70
CA GLU A 28 1.79 -12.48 -14.80
C GLU A 28 0.94 -11.29 -14.32
N ALA A 29 0.18 -11.45 -13.23
CA ALA A 29 -0.63 -10.39 -12.66
C ALA A 29 0.25 -9.22 -12.15
N ILE A 30 1.34 -9.51 -11.44
CA ILE A 30 2.28 -8.49 -10.95
C ILE A 30 2.94 -7.76 -12.12
N GLN A 31 3.38 -8.45 -13.14
CA GLN A 31 3.96 -7.85 -14.34
C GLN A 31 2.97 -6.90 -15.04
N VAL A 32 1.74 -7.34 -15.28
CA VAL A 32 0.69 -6.55 -15.94
C VAL A 32 0.27 -5.35 -15.09
N SER A 33 0.29 -5.48 -13.76
CA SER A 33 0.02 -4.37 -12.84
C SER A 33 1.04 -3.23 -12.95
N GLY A 34 2.23 -3.52 -13.47
CA GLY A 34 3.35 -2.58 -13.46
C GLY A 34 3.91 -2.30 -12.07
N SER A 35 3.56 -3.11 -11.07
CA SER A 35 4.06 -2.96 -9.71
C SER A 35 5.58 -3.13 -9.68
N GLN A 36 6.27 -2.20 -9.03
CA GLN A 36 7.73 -2.22 -8.86
C GLN A 36 8.14 -2.59 -7.43
N LEU A 37 7.16 -2.85 -6.55
CA LEU A 37 7.37 -3.28 -5.18
C LEU A 37 6.32 -4.35 -4.82
N ALA A 38 6.78 -5.53 -4.40
CA ALA A 38 5.88 -6.61 -4.00
C ALA A 38 6.19 -7.09 -2.58
N THR A 39 5.15 -7.09 -1.71
CA THR A 39 5.29 -7.64 -0.36
C THR A 39 5.13 -9.16 -0.35
N MET A 40 5.92 -9.80 0.49
CA MET A 40 5.97 -11.24 0.60
C MET A 40 6.28 -11.69 2.03
N ALA A 41 5.69 -12.79 2.44
CA ALA A 41 6.01 -13.42 3.72
C ALA A 41 7.22 -14.35 3.56
N LEU A 42 8.27 -14.16 4.36
CA LEU A 42 9.48 -14.98 4.31
C LEU A 42 9.20 -16.49 4.45
N LYS A 43 8.18 -16.84 5.23
CA LYS A 43 7.76 -18.26 5.43
C LYS A 43 7.35 -19.00 4.15
N ARG A 44 7.11 -18.28 3.04
CA ARG A 44 6.65 -18.83 1.76
C ARG A 44 7.75 -18.98 0.74
N VAL A 45 8.98 -18.62 1.09
CA VAL A 45 10.10 -18.53 0.17
C VAL A 45 11.20 -19.48 0.62
N ASP A 46 11.70 -20.28 -0.29
CA ASP A 46 12.96 -21.00 -0.11
C ASP A 46 14.09 -20.20 -0.75
N VAL A 47 14.81 -19.43 0.07
CA VAL A 47 15.92 -18.57 -0.39
C VAL A 47 17.12 -19.37 -0.93
N ASN A 48 17.20 -20.66 -0.64
CA ASN A 48 18.25 -21.54 -1.14
C ASN A 48 17.87 -22.23 -2.45
N ASP A 49 16.60 -22.20 -2.82
CA ASP A 49 16.12 -22.78 -4.07
C ASP A 49 16.21 -21.75 -5.20
N GLN A 50 17.16 -21.97 -6.11
CA GLN A 50 17.32 -21.15 -7.33
C GLN A 50 16.12 -21.25 -8.29
N GLN A 51 15.18 -22.14 -8.04
CA GLN A 51 13.95 -22.31 -8.80
C GLN A 51 12.71 -21.94 -7.98
N ASP A 52 12.87 -21.19 -6.86
CA ASP A 52 11.74 -20.73 -6.06
C ASP A 52 10.70 -20.02 -6.92
N ASP A 53 9.51 -20.58 -6.92
CA ASP A 53 8.38 -20.17 -7.78
C ASP A 53 7.85 -18.76 -7.48
N ILE A 54 8.23 -18.14 -6.36
CA ILE A 54 7.80 -16.80 -5.96
C ILE A 54 8.90 -15.78 -6.21
N LEU A 55 10.13 -16.05 -5.74
CA LEU A 55 11.25 -15.11 -5.82
C LEU A 55 11.74 -14.90 -7.25
N GLN A 56 12.00 -15.98 -7.97
CA GLN A 56 12.65 -15.90 -9.27
C GLN A 56 11.84 -15.08 -10.30
N PRO A 57 10.52 -15.27 -10.43
CA PRO A 57 9.72 -14.45 -11.34
C PRO A 57 9.73 -12.96 -10.99
N LEU A 58 9.75 -12.61 -9.70
CA LEU A 58 9.78 -11.21 -9.24
C LEU A 58 11.14 -10.56 -9.53
N ILE A 59 12.24 -11.27 -9.24
CA ILE A 59 13.61 -10.81 -9.52
C ILE A 59 13.80 -10.59 -11.02
N HIS A 60 13.40 -11.56 -11.85
CA HIS A 60 13.49 -11.44 -13.31
C HIS A 60 12.64 -10.29 -13.87
N ALA A 61 11.51 -9.97 -13.25
CA ALA A 61 10.68 -8.84 -13.62
C ALA A 61 11.21 -7.49 -13.09
N GLY A 62 12.32 -7.47 -12.35
CA GLY A 62 12.89 -6.25 -11.76
C GLY A 62 12.04 -5.66 -10.63
N VAL A 63 11.18 -6.47 -10.00
CA VAL A 63 10.32 -6.04 -8.89
C VAL A 63 11.12 -6.06 -7.59
N ASN A 64 11.09 -4.95 -6.86
CA ASN A 64 11.71 -4.87 -5.54
C ASN A 64 10.94 -5.71 -4.53
N LEU A 65 11.68 -6.41 -3.68
CA LEU A 65 11.10 -7.25 -2.65
C LEU A 65 10.87 -6.44 -1.37
N LEU A 66 9.69 -6.60 -0.78
CA LEU A 66 9.32 -6.03 0.50
C LEU A 66 8.90 -7.16 1.45
N PRO A 67 9.88 -7.82 2.11
CA PRO A 67 9.54 -8.86 3.09
C PRO A 67 8.71 -8.28 4.22
N ASN A 68 7.71 -9.02 4.68
CA ASN A 68 6.88 -8.62 5.79
C ASN A 68 7.10 -9.50 7.04
N THR A 69 6.78 -8.95 8.19
CA THR A 69 6.87 -9.63 9.48
C THR A 69 5.55 -10.29 9.90
N SER A 70 4.69 -10.60 8.94
CA SER A 70 3.38 -11.19 9.19
C SER A 70 3.49 -12.48 10.02
N GLY A 71 2.69 -12.56 11.07
CA GLY A 71 2.71 -13.62 12.07
C GLY A 71 3.46 -13.25 13.35
N ALA A 72 4.17 -12.13 13.39
CA ALA A 72 4.68 -11.54 14.64
C ALA A 72 3.52 -11.08 15.53
N LYS A 73 3.63 -11.34 16.83
CA LYS A 73 2.61 -10.98 17.83
C LYS A 73 3.02 -9.81 18.70
N ASN A 74 4.29 -9.46 18.69
CA ASN A 74 4.90 -8.38 19.46
C ASN A 74 6.12 -7.81 18.73
N ALA A 75 6.69 -6.74 19.26
CA ALA A 75 7.85 -6.06 18.68
C ALA A 75 9.08 -6.96 18.54
N LYS A 76 9.37 -7.78 19.56
CA LYS A 76 10.52 -8.70 19.56
C LYS A 76 10.45 -9.71 18.42
N ASP A 77 9.27 -10.31 18.21
CA ASP A 77 9.05 -11.25 17.11
C ASP A 77 9.22 -10.58 15.75
N ALA A 78 8.69 -9.35 15.60
CA ALA A 78 8.80 -8.59 14.36
C ALA A 78 10.25 -8.20 14.03
N VAL A 79 11.00 -7.72 15.01
CA VAL A 79 12.42 -7.37 14.85
C VAL A 79 13.22 -8.60 14.44
N PHE A 80 13.01 -9.74 15.13
CA PHE A 80 13.67 -11.00 14.79
C PHE A 80 13.34 -11.46 13.36
N ALA A 81 12.06 -11.41 12.96
CA ALA A 81 11.63 -11.78 11.61
C ALA A 81 12.26 -10.85 10.54
N ALA A 82 12.35 -9.55 10.81
CA ALA A 82 13.00 -8.60 9.91
C ALA A 82 14.50 -8.89 9.74
N GLN A 83 15.20 -9.20 10.83
CA GLN A 83 16.63 -9.57 10.80
C GLN A 83 16.85 -10.84 9.97
N LEU A 84 16.02 -11.87 10.16
CA LEU A 84 16.07 -13.09 9.32
C LEU A 84 15.83 -12.77 7.84
N ALA A 85 14.86 -11.89 7.53
CA ALA A 85 14.59 -11.50 6.15
C ALA A 85 15.76 -10.75 5.52
N ARG A 86 16.45 -9.88 6.27
CA ARG A 86 17.66 -9.18 5.82
C ARG A 86 18.76 -10.14 5.45
N GLU A 87 19.06 -11.11 6.32
CA GLU A 87 20.09 -12.12 6.06
C GLU A 87 19.73 -13.00 4.85
N ALA A 88 18.46 -13.41 4.75
CA ALA A 88 18.02 -14.30 3.70
C ALA A 88 17.92 -13.64 2.31
N LEU A 89 17.49 -12.39 2.24
CA LEU A 89 17.16 -11.70 0.98
C LEU A 89 18.15 -10.57 0.63
N GLY A 90 19.11 -10.26 1.50
CA GLY A 90 20.07 -9.18 1.27
C GLY A 90 19.43 -7.79 1.15
N THR A 91 18.29 -7.55 1.83
CA THR A 91 17.58 -6.27 1.78
C THR A 91 17.32 -5.69 3.16
N ASN A 92 17.47 -4.36 3.30
CA ASN A 92 17.08 -3.64 4.51
C ASN A 92 15.62 -3.17 4.50
N TRP A 93 14.88 -3.43 3.42
CA TRP A 93 13.48 -3.07 3.32
C TRP A 93 12.62 -4.05 4.11
N VAL A 94 11.66 -3.53 4.87
CA VAL A 94 10.72 -4.35 5.63
C VAL A 94 9.34 -3.70 5.71
N LYS A 95 8.31 -4.49 5.43
CA LYS A 95 6.94 -4.16 5.79
C LYS A 95 6.68 -4.69 7.19
N LEU A 96 6.61 -3.76 8.14
CA LEU A 96 6.40 -4.11 9.55
C LEU A 96 4.91 -4.40 9.79
N GLU A 97 4.62 -5.62 10.21
CA GLU A 97 3.28 -6.10 10.56
C GLU A 97 3.32 -6.83 11.90
N ILE A 98 2.48 -6.44 12.84
CA ILE A 98 2.32 -7.11 14.14
C ILE A 98 0.84 -7.34 14.39
N HIS A 99 0.42 -8.60 14.41
CA HIS A 99 -0.97 -9.01 14.56
C HIS A 99 -1.13 -9.91 15.79
N PRO A 100 -1.46 -9.38 16.97
CA PRO A 100 -1.68 -10.19 18.17
C PRO A 100 -2.84 -11.19 17.98
N ASP A 101 -3.89 -10.76 17.25
CA ASP A 101 -5.04 -11.60 16.91
C ASP A 101 -4.97 -12.08 15.45
N PRO A 102 -4.74 -13.37 15.23
CA PRO A 102 -4.65 -13.93 13.88
C PRO A 102 -6.01 -14.00 13.14
N LYS A 103 -7.13 -13.77 13.83
CA LYS A 103 -8.47 -13.82 13.23
C LYS A 103 -8.77 -12.57 12.40
N TYR A 104 -8.46 -11.41 12.94
CA TYR A 104 -8.79 -10.13 12.29
C TYR A 104 -7.59 -9.43 11.68
N LEU A 105 -6.37 -9.85 12.03
CA LEU A 105 -5.11 -9.30 11.53
C LEU A 105 -5.02 -7.77 11.73
N MET A 106 -5.53 -7.29 12.86
CA MET A 106 -5.46 -5.88 13.21
C MET A 106 -4.08 -5.57 13.78
N PRO A 107 -3.46 -4.44 13.37
CA PRO A 107 -2.12 -4.08 13.83
C PRO A 107 -2.15 -3.58 15.28
N ASP A 108 -1.18 -4.02 16.08
CA ASP A 108 -0.98 -3.48 17.43
C ASP A 108 -0.23 -2.14 17.36
N PRO A 109 -0.80 -1.01 17.81
CA PRO A 109 -0.19 0.30 17.67
C PRO A 109 1.05 0.49 18.56
N ILE A 110 1.06 -0.11 19.75
CA ILE A 110 2.14 0.05 20.74
C ILE A 110 3.37 -0.76 20.28
N GLU A 111 3.15 -2.03 19.98
CA GLU A 111 4.19 -2.95 19.53
C GLU A 111 4.76 -2.52 18.16
N THR A 112 3.89 -2.00 17.26
CA THR A 112 4.32 -1.49 15.96
C THR A 112 5.24 -0.29 16.11
N LEU A 113 4.92 0.67 16.99
CA LEU A 113 5.78 1.83 17.23
C LEU A 113 7.13 1.42 17.85
N ALA A 114 7.11 0.54 18.84
CA ALA A 114 8.33 0.04 19.49
C ALA A 114 9.24 -0.72 18.50
N ALA A 115 8.66 -1.60 17.68
CA ALA A 115 9.42 -2.32 16.66
C ALA A 115 9.97 -1.38 15.57
N ALA A 116 9.17 -0.40 15.13
CA ALA A 116 9.60 0.58 14.13
C ALA A 116 10.82 1.37 14.61
N GLU A 117 10.80 1.88 15.84
CA GLU A 117 11.93 2.61 16.44
C GLU A 117 13.20 1.75 16.49
N GLN A 118 13.09 0.48 16.89
CA GLN A 118 14.22 -0.44 16.93
C GLN A 118 14.76 -0.73 15.52
N LEU A 119 13.89 -1.06 14.58
CA LEU A 119 14.28 -1.41 13.21
C LEU A 119 14.94 -0.24 12.47
N VAL A 120 14.42 0.99 12.66
CA VAL A 120 15.04 2.19 12.09
C VAL A 120 16.45 2.39 12.67
N ARG A 121 16.64 2.24 13.98
CA ARG A 121 17.98 2.29 14.60
C ARG A 121 18.94 1.21 14.07
N ASP A 122 18.40 0.04 13.73
CA ASP A 122 19.15 -1.08 13.15
C ASP A 122 19.42 -0.91 11.63
N GLY A 123 19.04 0.24 11.05
CA GLY A 123 19.30 0.60 9.65
C GLY A 123 18.30 0.01 8.64
N PHE A 124 17.12 -0.42 9.07
CA PHE A 124 16.07 -0.85 8.17
C PHE A 124 15.32 0.34 7.55
N ILE A 125 14.84 0.12 6.32
CA ILE A 125 13.87 0.98 5.65
C ILE A 125 12.49 0.42 5.97
N VAL A 126 11.83 1.05 6.96
CA VAL A 126 10.61 0.53 7.58
C VAL A 126 9.37 1.14 6.94
N LEU A 127 8.44 0.28 6.50
CA LEU A 127 7.11 0.62 6.02
C LEU A 127 6.08 -0.07 6.94
N PRO A 128 5.59 0.60 7.99
CA PRO A 128 4.72 -0.01 8.98
C PRO A 128 3.26 -0.05 8.55
N TYR A 129 2.64 -1.23 8.54
CA TYR A 129 1.20 -1.40 8.49
C TYR A 129 0.59 -0.99 9.83
N CYS A 130 -0.36 -0.08 9.81
CA CYS A 130 -0.94 0.50 11.02
C CYS A 130 -2.43 0.81 10.86
N HIS A 131 -3.10 1.09 11.98
CA HIS A 131 -4.42 1.72 11.95
C HIS A 131 -4.36 3.09 11.25
N ALA A 132 -5.48 3.51 10.67
CA ALA A 132 -5.62 4.88 10.16
C ALA A 132 -5.79 5.85 11.34
N ASP A 133 -4.76 5.96 12.16
CA ASP A 133 -4.66 6.84 13.30
C ASP A 133 -3.65 7.96 12.98
N PRO A 134 -4.09 9.23 12.87
CA PRO A 134 -3.22 10.35 12.53
C PRO A 134 -2.08 10.56 13.54
N VAL A 135 -2.32 10.31 14.82
CA VAL A 135 -1.31 10.47 15.88
C VAL A 135 -0.25 9.37 15.77
N LEU A 136 -0.68 8.12 15.58
CA LEU A 136 0.25 7.00 15.40
C LEU A 136 1.09 7.18 14.12
N CYS A 137 0.47 7.55 13.00
CA CYS A 137 1.19 7.79 11.74
C CYS A 137 2.25 8.88 11.92
N LYS A 138 1.94 9.95 12.65
CA LYS A 138 2.92 11.01 12.95
C LYS A 138 4.08 10.51 13.80
N ARG A 139 3.82 9.71 14.84
CA ARG A 139 4.87 9.09 15.66
C ARG A 139 5.76 8.13 14.86
N LEU A 140 5.16 7.34 13.94
CA LEU A 140 5.92 6.45 13.06
C LEU A 140 6.84 7.24 12.11
N GLU A 141 6.38 8.39 11.60
CA GLU A 141 7.22 9.32 10.84
C GLU A 141 8.38 9.86 11.71
N GLU A 142 8.08 10.31 12.93
CA GLU A 142 9.05 10.91 13.86
C GLU A 142 10.17 9.92 14.29
N VAL A 143 9.88 8.63 14.41
CA VAL A 143 10.91 7.62 14.67
C VAL A 143 11.72 7.24 13.44
N GLY A 144 11.39 7.78 12.25
CA GLY A 144 12.18 7.65 11.03
C GLY A 144 11.70 6.57 10.06
N CYS A 145 10.43 6.15 10.11
CA CYS A 145 9.87 5.28 9.09
C CYS A 145 9.92 5.94 7.70
N ALA A 146 10.23 5.16 6.67
CA ALA A 146 10.39 5.66 5.30
C ALA A 146 9.07 5.97 4.60
N ALA A 147 7.97 5.43 5.10
CA ALA A 147 6.59 5.67 4.70
C ALA A 147 5.67 5.26 5.85
N VAL A 148 4.39 5.60 5.78
CA VAL A 148 3.34 5.02 6.66
C VAL A 148 2.31 4.28 5.81
N MET A 149 1.82 3.16 6.32
CA MET A 149 0.89 2.29 5.60
C MET A 149 -0.44 2.12 6.38
N PRO A 150 -1.24 3.19 6.50
CA PRO A 150 -2.53 3.12 7.19
C PRO A 150 -3.52 2.26 6.40
N LEU A 151 -4.33 1.47 7.13
CA LEU A 151 -5.37 0.64 6.52
C LEU A 151 -6.53 1.48 5.97
N GLY A 152 -7.02 1.12 4.78
CA GLY A 152 -8.29 1.63 4.25
C GLY A 152 -9.50 0.99 4.94
N ALA A 153 -9.43 -0.33 5.15
CA ALA A 153 -10.39 -1.16 5.89
C ALA A 153 -9.67 -2.44 6.37
N PRO A 154 -10.27 -3.27 7.22
CA PRO A 154 -9.64 -4.51 7.69
C PRO A 154 -9.12 -5.40 6.56
N ILE A 155 -7.99 -6.06 6.78
CA ILE A 155 -7.33 -6.93 5.79
C ILE A 155 -8.32 -7.95 5.21
N GLY A 156 -8.36 -8.08 3.88
CA GLY A 156 -9.18 -9.05 3.17
C GLY A 156 -10.68 -8.77 3.17
N SER A 157 -11.12 -7.65 3.74
CA SER A 157 -12.55 -7.31 3.83
C SER A 157 -13.14 -6.76 2.53
N ASN A 158 -12.32 -6.25 1.60
CA ASN A 158 -12.72 -5.59 0.37
C ASN A 158 -13.72 -4.43 0.55
N LYS A 159 -13.75 -3.82 1.76
CA LYS A 159 -14.68 -2.74 2.12
C LYS A 159 -14.27 -1.36 1.62
N GLY A 160 -13.09 -1.24 1.03
CA GLY A 160 -12.58 -0.01 0.43
C GLY A 160 -11.98 0.95 1.44
N ILE A 161 -12.31 2.22 1.33
CA ILE A 161 -11.74 3.31 2.12
C ILE A 161 -12.72 3.65 3.26
N ALA A 162 -12.92 2.71 4.18
CA ALA A 162 -13.81 2.91 5.34
C ALA A 162 -13.24 3.91 6.36
N SER A 163 -11.92 4.10 6.37
CA SER A 163 -11.20 5.07 7.22
C SER A 163 -10.96 6.43 6.54
N HIS A 164 -11.81 6.81 5.58
CA HIS A 164 -11.66 7.98 4.70
C HIS A 164 -11.23 9.25 5.45
N ASP A 165 -12.00 9.67 6.44
CA ASP A 165 -11.79 10.95 7.13
C ASP A 165 -10.45 10.98 7.90
N PHE A 166 -10.06 9.84 8.46
CA PHE A 166 -8.74 9.71 9.11
C PHE A 166 -7.60 9.73 8.09
N LEU A 167 -7.79 9.10 6.93
CA LEU A 167 -6.80 9.13 5.85
C LEU A 167 -6.59 10.53 5.28
N GLU A 168 -7.65 11.35 5.15
CA GLU A 168 -7.52 12.75 4.74
C GLU A 168 -6.61 13.53 5.70
N ILE A 169 -6.78 13.35 7.01
CA ILE A 169 -5.93 13.99 8.02
C ILE A 169 -4.48 13.48 7.89
N ILE A 170 -4.28 12.17 7.76
CA ILE A 170 -2.95 11.56 7.65
C ILE A 170 -2.23 12.10 6.40
N ILE A 171 -2.88 12.06 5.24
CA ILE A 171 -2.32 12.54 3.97
C ILE A 171 -1.99 14.03 4.05
N GLY A 172 -2.87 14.84 4.66
CA GLY A 172 -2.69 16.28 4.75
C GLY A 172 -1.53 16.72 5.65
N GLN A 173 -1.13 15.91 6.63
CA GLN A 173 -0.07 16.26 7.60
C GLN A 173 1.24 15.47 7.45
N ALA A 174 1.27 14.41 6.63
CA ALA A 174 2.44 13.56 6.46
C ALA A 174 3.59 14.30 5.75
N ASN A 175 4.82 14.07 6.21
CA ASN A 175 6.05 14.49 5.52
C ASN A 175 6.79 13.27 4.91
N VAL A 176 6.26 12.07 5.09
CA VAL A 176 6.70 10.84 4.43
C VAL A 176 5.59 10.30 3.55
N PRO A 177 5.89 9.48 2.54
CA PRO A 177 4.87 8.89 1.69
C PRO A 177 3.80 8.13 2.47
N VAL A 178 2.53 8.32 2.09
CA VAL A 178 1.38 7.60 2.62
C VAL A 178 0.95 6.54 1.61
N VAL A 179 1.05 5.28 2.00
CA VAL A 179 0.63 4.14 1.20
C VAL A 179 -0.64 3.55 1.81
N VAL A 180 -1.79 3.71 1.18
CA VAL A 180 -3.02 3.10 1.68
C VAL A 180 -2.97 1.60 1.46
N ASP A 181 -2.99 0.85 2.57
CA ASP A 181 -2.90 -0.61 2.59
C ASP A 181 -4.21 -1.21 3.08
N ALA A 182 -4.44 -2.47 2.78
CA ALA A 182 -5.57 -3.26 3.27
C ALA A 182 -6.99 -2.74 2.95
N GLY A 183 -7.90 -3.65 2.77
CA GLY A 183 -9.32 -3.38 2.56
C GLY A 183 -9.70 -2.90 1.15
N ILE A 184 -8.75 -2.54 0.31
CA ILE A 184 -9.00 -2.13 -1.07
C ILE A 184 -9.53 -3.33 -1.86
N GLY A 185 -10.78 -3.27 -2.29
CA GLY A 185 -11.49 -4.40 -2.90
C GLY A 185 -11.91 -4.19 -4.35
N ALA A 186 -11.76 -2.97 -4.88
CA ALA A 186 -12.12 -2.62 -6.25
C ALA A 186 -11.18 -1.55 -6.81
N PRO A 187 -10.99 -1.48 -8.14
CA PRO A 187 -10.22 -0.41 -8.79
C PRO A 187 -10.69 1.00 -8.41
N SER A 188 -11.99 1.22 -8.26
CA SER A 188 -12.55 2.50 -7.81
C SER A 188 -12.09 2.92 -6.42
N HIS A 189 -11.83 1.97 -5.50
CA HIS A 189 -11.28 2.28 -4.19
C HIS A 189 -9.84 2.79 -4.29
N ALA A 190 -9.03 2.19 -5.17
CA ALA A 190 -7.67 2.62 -5.44
C ALA A 190 -7.65 4.01 -6.10
N ALA A 191 -8.49 4.25 -7.10
CA ALA A 191 -8.64 5.58 -7.71
C ALA A 191 -8.98 6.63 -6.65
N ARG A 192 -9.96 6.35 -5.77
CA ARG A 192 -10.35 7.25 -4.69
C ARG A 192 -9.20 7.55 -3.71
N ALA A 193 -8.42 6.54 -3.31
CA ALA A 193 -7.25 6.77 -2.46
C ALA A 193 -6.24 7.72 -3.13
N MET A 194 -6.00 7.54 -4.43
CA MET A 194 -5.11 8.41 -5.19
C MET A 194 -5.66 9.82 -5.37
N GLU A 195 -6.98 9.97 -5.60
CA GLU A 195 -7.67 11.27 -5.68
C GLU A 195 -7.60 12.05 -4.36
N MET A 196 -7.55 11.36 -3.22
CA MET A 196 -7.34 11.97 -1.90
C MET A 196 -5.91 12.49 -1.70
N GLY A 197 -4.98 12.12 -2.57
CA GLY A 197 -3.57 12.51 -2.48
C GLY A 197 -2.66 11.46 -1.84
N ALA A 198 -3.13 10.24 -1.62
CA ALA A 198 -2.24 9.16 -1.21
C ALA A 198 -1.08 9.00 -2.21
N ASP A 199 0.09 8.63 -1.72
CA ASP A 199 1.27 8.48 -2.57
C ASP A 199 1.28 7.18 -3.34
N ALA A 200 0.73 6.13 -2.75
CA ALA A 200 0.55 4.82 -3.38
C ALA A 200 -0.57 4.03 -2.69
N VAL A 201 -0.92 2.91 -3.29
CA VAL A 201 -1.78 1.89 -2.69
C VAL A 201 -1.11 0.53 -2.75
N LEU A 202 -1.35 -0.33 -1.74
CA LEU A 202 -0.96 -1.73 -1.78
C LEU A 202 -2.20 -2.61 -1.89
N VAL A 203 -2.27 -3.41 -2.95
CA VAL A 203 -3.43 -4.27 -3.26
C VAL A 203 -2.97 -5.72 -3.45
N ASN A 204 -3.57 -6.64 -2.72
CA ASN A 204 -3.30 -8.06 -2.88
C ASN A 204 -4.58 -8.88 -3.11
N THR A 205 -5.42 -9.04 -2.08
CA THR A 205 -6.58 -9.94 -2.12
C THR A 205 -7.52 -9.66 -3.29
N ALA A 206 -7.81 -8.39 -3.57
CA ALA A 206 -8.73 -8.01 -4.64
C ALA A 206 -8.22 -8.42 -6.04
N ILE A 207 -6.93 -8.48 -6.23
CA ILE A 207 -6.31 -8.98 -7.48
C ILE A 207 -6.27 -10.50 -7.44
N ALA A 208 -5.65 -11.08 -6.41
CA ALA A 208 -5.35 -12.50 -6.35
C ALA A 208 -6.60 -13.40 -6.31
N ALA A 209 -7.68 -12.94 -5.68
CA ALA A 209 -8.94 -13.67 -5.54
C ALA A 209 -9.97 -13.35 -6.64
N ALA A 210 -9.64 -12.50 -7.60
CA ALA A 210 -10.52 -12.23 -8.74
C ALA A 210 -10.64 -13.47 -9.65
N SER A 211 -11.77 -13.59 -10.36
CA SER A 211 -11.94 -14.64 -11.37
C SER A 211 -10.90 -14.58 -12.49
N ASN A 212 -10.40 -13.38 -12.79
CA ASN A 212 -9.29 -13.15 -13.72
C ASN A 212 -8.30 -12.16 -13.06
N PRO A 213 -7.30 -12.66 -12.32
CA PRO A 213 -6.32 -11.82 -11.63
C PRO A 213 -5.51 -10.89 -12.54
N VAL A 214 -5.18 -11.36 -13.75
CA VAL A 214 -4.40 -10.57 -14.73
C VAL A 214 -5.19 -9.36 -15.22
N ALA A 215 -6.45 -9.57 -15.61
CA ALA A 215 -7.33 -8.48 -16.01
C ALA A 215 -7.60 -7.51 -14.85
N MET A 216 -7.77 -8.03 -13.64
CA MET A 216 -7.99 -7.23 -12.43
C MET A 216 -6.75 -6.39 -12.08
N ALA A 217 -5.56 -6.96 -12.20
CA ALA A 217 -4.29 -6.24 -12.01
C ALA A 217 -4.15 -5.06 -12.98
N LYS A 218 -4.50 -5.27 -14.26
CA LYS A 218 -4.54 -4.20 -15.26
C LYS A 218 -5.56 -3.11 -14.91
N ALA A 219 -6.74 -3.50 -14.45
CA ALA A 219 -7.78 -2.55 -14.02
C ALA A 219 -7.33 -1.70 -12.84
N PHE A 220 -6.66 -2.30 -11.84
CA PHE A 220 -6.07 -1.56 -10.72
C PHE A 220 -4.97 -0.58 -11.16
N LYS A 221 -4.10 -0.99 -12.09
CA LYS A 221 -3.08 -0.09 -12.67
C LYS A 221 -3.73 1.15 -13.26
N MET A 222 -4.71 0.96 -14.14
CA MET A 222 -5.41 2.08 -14.80
C MET A 222 -6.12 2.99 -13.79
N ALA A 223 -6.72 2.41 -12.74
CA ALA A 223 -7.39 3.17 -11.69
C ALA A 223 -6.42 4.03 -10.87
N VAL A 224 -5.27 3.48 -10.49
CA VAL A 224 -4.22 4.20 -9.76
C VAL A 224 -3.66 5.34 -10.61
N GLU A 225 -3.37 5.08 -11.87
CA GLU A 225 -2.88 6.10 -12.82
C GLU A 225 -3.93 7.22 -13.00
N SER A 226 -5.19 6.86 -13.22
CA SER A 226 -6.29 7.81 -13.37
C SER A 226 -6.52 8.67 -12.12
N GLY A 227 -6.57 8.04 -10.94
CA GLY A 227 -6.79 8.76 -9.69
C GLY A 227 -5.63 9.72 -9.37
N ARG A 228 -4.37 9.30 -9.62
CA ARG A 228 -3.21 10.17 -9.45
C ARG A 228 -3.23 11.35 -10.42
N MET A 229 -3.57 11.11 -11.66
CA MET A 229 -3.69 12.15 -12.70
C MET A 229 -4.78 13.17 -12.33
N ALA A 230 -5.92 12.70 -11.81
CA ALA A 230 -7.00 13.56 -11.34
C ALA A 230 -6.58 14.44 -10.15
N TYR A 231 -5.86 13.87 -9.19
CA TYR A 231 -5.29 14.61 -8.05
C TYR A 231 -4.33 15.71 -8.51
N GLU A 232 -3.40 15.38 -9.42
CA GLU A 232 -2.40 16.32 -9.94
C GLU A 232 -3.02 17.42 -10.82
N ALA A 233 -4.10 17.10 -11.53
CA ALA A 233 -4.87 18.07 -12.32
C ALA A 233 -5.71 19.04 -11.46
N GLY A 234 -6.01 18.65 -10.22
CA GLY A 234 -6.87 19.39 -9.31
C GLY A 234 -8.35 19.10 -9.55
N LEU A 235 -8.97 18.40 -8.60
CA LEU A 235 -10.41 18.12 -8.63
C LEU A 235 -11.23 19.38 -8.41
N ALA A 236 -12.33 19.53 -9.13
CA ALA A 236 -13.27 20.61 -8.91
C ALA A 236 -13.89 20.51 -7.50
N GLY A 237 -14.10 21.66 -6.87
CA GLY A 237 -14.70 21.75 -5.55
C GLY A 237 -16.14 21.20 -5.52
N LYS A 238 -16.49 20.52 -4.45
CA LYS A 238 -17.86 20.09 -4.20
C LYS A 238 -18.70 21.28 -3.75
N VAL A 239 -19.85 21.48 -4.36
CA VAL A 239 -20.81 22.54 -3.99
C VAL A 239 -22.17 21.95 -3.66
N SER A 240 -22.93 22.63 -2.80
CA SER A 240 -24.27 22.19 -2.37
C SER A 240 -25.40 22.68 -3.28
N HIS A 241 -25.09 23.54 -4.26
CA HIS A 241 -26.06 24.13 -5.20
C HIS A 241 -25.50 24.12 -6.62
N ALA A 242 -26.38 24.24 -7.60
CA ALA A 242 -25.95 24.37 -8.99
C ALA A 242 -25.28 25.72 -9.23
N VAL A 243 -24.11 25.69 -9.89
CA VAL A 243 -23.45 26.89 -10.40
C VAL A 243 -23.65 26.89 -11.93
N ALA A 244 -24.35 27.89 -12.44
CA ALA A 244 -24.61 28.00 -13.88
C ALA A 244 -23.27 28.18 -14.64
N SER A 245 -23.04 27.34 -15.63
CA SER A 245 -21.86 27.41 -16.50
C SER A 245 -21.99 28.50 -17.59
N SER A 246 -23.22 29.00 -17.81
CA SER A 246 -23.52 30.10 -18.74
C SER A 246 -24.61 30.96 -18.13
N PRO A 247 -24.60 32.28 -18.33
CA PRO A 247 -25.70 33.16 -17.93
C PRO A 247 -26.89 32.86 -18.84
N LEU A 248 -27.71 31.83 -18.47
CA LEU A 248 -28.84 31.33 -19.27
C LEU A 248 -29.95 32.37 -19.49
N THR A 249 -29.96 33.45 -18.72
CA THR A 249 -31.04 34.46 -18.73
C THR A 249 -30.54 35.85 -19.07
N ALA A 250 -29.26 36.10 -19.28
CA ALA A 250 -28.73 37.43 -19.55
C ALA A 250 -29.33 38.08 -20.80
N PHE A 251 -29.75 37.26 -21.79
CA PHE A 251 -30.44 37.74 -22.99
C PHE A 251 -31.93 38.04 -22.76
N LEU A 252 -32.54 37.53 -21.68
CA LEU A 252 -33.95 37.82 -21.33
C LEU A 252 -34.08 39.12 -20.54
N ASP A 253 -33.01 39.58 -19.92
CA ASP A 253 -32.96 40.85 -19.14
C ASP A 253 -32.80 42.05 -20.09
N GLU A 254 -32.54 41.84 -21.39
CA GLU A 254 -32.42 42.85 -22.42
C GLU A 254 -33.70 43.02 -23.28
N LEU A 255 -34.78 42.28 -22.95
CA LEU A 255 -36.10 42.38 -23.59
C LEU A 255 -37.10 43.11 -22.69
#